data_00885e4c227d4138117a920925ff094f
#
_entry.id   00885e4c227d4138117a920925ff094f
#
_cell.length_a   1.000
_cell.length_b   1.000
_cell.length_c   1.000
_cell.angle_alpha   90.00
_cell.angle_beta   90.00
_cell.angle_gamma   90.00
#
_symmetry.space_group_name_H-M   'P 1'
#
loop_
_entity.id
_entity.type
_entity.pdbx_description
1 polymer ?
#
loop_
_entity_poly.entity_id
_entity_poly.type
_entity_poly.pdbx_seq_one_letter_code
_entity_poly.pdbx_strand_id
1 'polypeptide(L)'
;MNELDGLVRAAQRGESEAFGRIVVRFQNMAYASAYAQLGDFHLAQDAPQEAFIDAYLSLGNLREPAAFPGWFRRFVVKHSDRQLRKTRHLSLDPEEIQAMPSGLPNPEAL
;
A
#
# COMPACT_ATOMS: atom_id res chain seq x y z
N MET A 1 -23.70 -2.30 13.43
CA MET A 1 -22.52 -2.77 12.68
C MET A 1 -22.69 -2.51 11.20
N ASN A 2 -21.68 -2.07 10.53
CA ASN A 2 -21.77 -1.84 9.11
C ASN A 2 -21.29 -3.07 8.33
N GLU A 3 -21.51 -3.03 7.03
CA GLU A 3 -21.12 -4.12 6.14
C GLU A 3 -19.62 -4.42 6.19
N LEU A 4 -18.80 -3.38 6.27
CA LEU A 4 -17.34 -3.55 6.31
C LEU A 4 -16.92 -4.34 7.55
N ASP A 5 -17.50 -4.04 8.71
CA ASP A 5 -17.16 -4.77 9.93
C ASP A 5 -17.43 -6.27 9.76
N GLY A 6 -18.57 -6.61 9.17
CA GLY A 6 -18.91 -8.01 8.90
C GLY A 6 -17.92 -8.68 7.96
N LEU A 7 -17.52 -7.98 6.89
CA LEU A 7 -16.55 -8.51 5.92
C LEU A 7 -15.19 -8.72 6.56
N VAL A 8 -14.73 -7.76 7.36
CA VAL A 8 -13.44 -7.88 8.02
C VAL A 8 -13.44 -9.07 8.98
N ARG A 9 -14.48 -9.20 9.80
CA ARG A 9 -14.55 -10.32 10.74
C ARG A 9 -14.64 -11.66 10.02
N ALA A 10 -15.40 -11.73 8.92
CA ALA A 10 -15.50 -12.95 8.12
C ALA A 10 -14.14 -13.31 7.52
N ALA A 11 -13.44 -12.33 6.98
CA ALA A 11 -12.11 -12.55 6.42
C ALA A 11 -11.11 -13.00 7.51
N GLN A 12 -11.24 -12.44 8.72
CA GLN A 12 -10.40 -12.85 9.85
C GLN A 12 -10.64 -14.31 10.24
N ARG A 13 -11.84 -14.82 10.00
CA ARG A 13 -12.16 -16.22 10.22
C ARG A 13 -11.68 -17.14 9.11
N GLY A 14 -11.05 -16.57 8.07
CA GLY A 14 -10.54 -17.37 6.96
C GLY A 14 -11.47 -17.46 5.76
N GLU A 15 -12.55 -16.69 5.72
CA GLU A 15 -13.46 -16.69 4.58
C GLU A 15 -12.87 -15.85 3.45
N SER A 16 -12.26 -16.51 2.48
CA SER A 16 -11.56 -15.83 1.39
C SER A 16 -12.47 -14.99 0.51
N GLU A 17 -13.74 -15.41 0.37
CA GLU A 17 -14.69 -14.63 -0.40
C GLU A 17 -14.93 -13.27 0.23
N ALA A 18 -14.96 -13.20 1.56
CA ALA A 18 -15.11 -11.93 2.26
C ALA A 18 -13.93 -11.01 1.97
N PHE A 19 -12.72 -11.54 1.98
CA PHE A 19 -11.56 -10.73 1.65
C PHE A 19 -11.61 -10.25 0.20
N GLY A 20 -12.06 -11.09 -0.71
CA GLY A 20 -12.25 -10.69 -2.10
C GLY A 20 -13.17 -9.49 -2.26
N ARG A 21 -14.24 -9.44 -1.46
CA ARG A 21 -15.13 -8.30 -1.46
C ARG A 21 -14.49 -7.05 -0.89
N ILE A 22 -13.64 -7.21 0.11
CA ILE A 22 -12.86 -6.09 0.65
C ILE A 22 -11.94 -5.54 -0.44
N VAL A 23 -11.28 -6.41 -1.19
CA VAL A 23 -10.41 -5.99 -2.29
C VAL A 23 -11.19 -5.15 -3.31
N VAL A 24 -12.33 -5.66 -3.76
CA VAL A 24 -13.16 -4.94 -4.73
C VAL A 24 -13.57 -3.57 -4.20
N ARG A 25 -13.92 -3.51 -2.93
CA ARG A 25 -14.38 -2.28 -2.30
C ARG A 25 -13.28 -1.22 -2.19
N PHE A 26 -12.04 -1.64 -1.95
CA PHE A 26 -10.94 -0.72 -1.66
C PHE A 26 -9.94 -0.56 -2.80
N GLN A 27 -10.06 -1.33 -3.89
CA GLN A 27 -9.06 -1.29 -4.96
C GLN A 27 -8.94 0.08 -5.63
N ASN A 28 -10.06 0.77 -5.85
CA ASN A 28 -9.99 2.09 -6.49
C ASN A 28 -9.31 3.12 -5.60
N MET A 29 -9.59 3.09 -4.32
CA MET A 29 -8.94 3.99 -3.36
C MET A 29 -7.45 3.69 -3.28
N ALA A 30 -7.10 2.41 -3.21
CA ALA A 30 -5.71 1.99 -3.13
C ALA A 30 -4.94 2.43 -4.36
N TYR A 31 -5.52 2.22 -5.52
CA TYR A 31 -4.91 2.61 -6.78
C TYR A 31 -4.74 4.12 -6.87
N ALA A 32 -5.78 4.89 -6.52
CA ALA A 32 -5.71 6.34 -6.57
C ALA A 32 -4.66 6.89 -5.60
N SER A 33 -4.57 6.29 -4.40
CA SER A 33 -3.56 6.69 -3.41
C SER A 33 -2.15 6.43 -3.93
N ALA A 34 -1.92 5.26 -4.51
CA ALA A 34 -0.62 4.90 -5.06
C ALA A 34 -0.26 5.81 -6.24
N TYR A 35 -1.23 6.07 -7.12
CA TYR A 35 -0.99 6.94 -8.26
C TYR A 35 -0.66 8.36 -7.83
N ALA A 36 -1.36 8.87 -6.82
CA ALA A 36 -1.09 10.21 -6.30
C ALA A 36 0.34 10.33 -5.79
N GLN A 37 0.87 9.26 -5.21
CA GLN A 37 2.22 9.26 -4.66
C GLN A 37 3.29 9.02 -5.71
N LEU A 38 3.02 8.12 -6.66
CA LEU A 38 4.01 7.69 -7.63
C LEU A 38 4.00 8.49 -8.93
N GLY A 39 2.84 8.99 -9.34
CA GLY A 39 2.70 9.71 -10.59
C GLY A 39 2.88 8.87 -11.84
N ASP A 40 2.92 7.54 -11.70
CA ASP A 40 3.14 6.60 -12.79
C ASP A 40 2.08 5.51 -12.73
N PHE A 41 1.41 5.30 -13.85
CA PHE A 41 0.29 4.38 -13.94
C PHE A 41 0.71 2.94 -13.68
N HIS A 42 1.84 2.52 -14.23
CA HIS A 42 2.30 1.13 -14.10
C HIS A 42 2.79 0.84 -12.69
N LEU A 43 3.56 1.76 -12.12
CA LEU A 43 4.06 1.58 -10.76
C LEU A 43 2.91 1.56 -9.76
N ALA A 44 1.87 2.35 -10.03
CA ALA A 44 0.71 2.42 -9.14
C ALA A 44 -0.11 1.12 -9.12
N GLN A 45 0.10 0.22 -10.07
CA GLN A 45 -0.59 -1.08 -10.07
C GLN A 45 0.04 -2.08 -9.10
N ASP A 46 1.34 -2.01 -8.92
CA ASP A 46 2.05 -2.99 -8.08
C ASP A 46 1.87 -2.74 -6.59
N ALA A 47 1.91 -1.48 -6.18
CA ALA A 47 1.82 -1.15 -4.75
C ALA A 47 0.51 -1.61 -4.11
N PRO A 48 -0.66 -1.38 -4.72
CA PRO A 48 -1.91 -1.88 -4.12
C PRO A 48 -1.97 -3.39 -4.02
N GLN A 49 -1.44 -4.11 -5.00
CA GLN A 49 -1.43 -5.58 -4.96
C GLN A 49 -0.61 -6.08 -3.78
N GLU A 50 0.58 -5.52 -3.58
CA GLU A 50 1.41 -5.87 -2.44
C GLU A 50 0.77 -5.48 -1.12
N ALA A 51 0.08 -4.33 -1.09
CA ALA A 51 -0.63 -3.89 0.10
C ALA A 51 -1.76 -4.85 0.48
N PHE A 52 -2.49 -5.37 -0.51
CA PHE A 52 -3.54 -6.34 -0.23
C PHE A 52 -2.97 -7.66 0.29
N ILE A 53 -1.84 -8.10 -0.23
CA ILE A 53 -1.18 -9.30 0.27
C ILE A 53 -0.77 -9.11 1.73
N ASP A 54 -0.13 -7.99 2.05
CA ASP A 54 0.27 -7.68 3.42
C ASP A 54 -0.95 -7.61 4.34
N ALA A 55 -2.01 -6.96 3.87
CA ALA A 55 -3.23 -6.85 4.66
C ALA A 55 -3.83 -8.23 4.95
N TYR A 56 -3.86 -9.10 3.94
CA TYR A 56 -4.38 -10.44 4.11
C TYR A 56 -3.57 -11.21 5.16
N LEU A 57 -2.25 -11.17 5.04
CA LEU A 57 -1.37 -11.89 5.94
C LEU A 57 -1.39 -11.33 7.37
N SER A 58 -1.67 -10.04 7.51
CA SER A 58 -1.64 -9.35 8.80
C SER A 58 -3.03 -9.12 9.40
N LEU A 59 -4.06 -9.61 8.74
CA LEU A 59 -5.44 -9.27 9.12
C LEU A 59 -5.79 -9.67 10.55
N GLY A 60 -5.18 -10.73 11.04
CA GLY A 60 -5.38 -11.16 12.43
C GLY A 60 -4.88 -10.16 13.46
N ASN A 61 -4.01 -9.23 13.07
CA ASN A 61 -3.49 -8.21 13.97
C ASN A 61 -4.41 -7.00 14.09
N LEU A 62 -5.39 -6.89 13.20
CA LEU A 62 -6.35 -5.78 13.25
C LEU A 62 -7.39 -6.07 14.33
N ARG A 63 -7.38 -5.26 15.38
CA ARG A 63 -8.30 -5.47 16.51
C ARG A 63 -9.66 -4.87 16.28
N GLU A 64 -9.72 -3.74 15.62
CA GLU A 64 -10.96 -3.02 15.40
C GLU A 64 -11.29 -2.97 13.92
N PRO A 65 -12.33 -3.68 13.46
CA PRO A 65 -12.68 -3.69 12.04
C PRO A 65 -12.93 -2.31 11.44
N ALA A 66 -13.45 -1.38 12.24
CA ALA A 66 -13.71 -0.03 11.77
C ALA A 66 -12.41 0.72 11.41
N ALA A 67 -11.26 0.25 11.93
CA ALA A 67 -9.98 0.85 11.65
C ALA A 67 -9.37 0.35 10.31
N PHE A 68 -10.03 -0.60 9.64
CA PHE A 68 -9.48 -1.21 8.44
C PHE A 68 -9.06 -0.19 7.37
N PRO A 69 -9.87 0.81 7.01
CA PRO A 69 -9.48 1.71 5.93
C PRO A 69 -8.15 2.43 6.17
N GLY A 70 -7.96 2.99 7.35
CA GLY A 70 -6.71 3.67 7.70
C GLY A 70 -5.55 2.72 7.86
N TRP A 71 -5.80 1.58 8.47
CA TRP A 71 -4.81 0.53 8.65
C TRP A 71 -4.30 0.01 7.30
N PHE A 72 -5.22 -0.27 6.39
CA PHE A 72 -4.89 -0.73 5.04
C PHE A 72 -4.13 0.34 4.25
N ARG A 73 -4.56 1.60 4.36
CA ARG A 73 -3.91 2.70 3.66
C ARG A 73 -2.43 2.81 3.98
N ARG A 74 -2.05 2.49 5.23
CA ARG A 74 -0.63 2.51 5.61
C ARG A 74 0.18 1.52 4.80
N PHE A 75 -0.37 0.36 4.50
CA PHE A 75 0.31 -0.60 3.63
C PHE A 75 0.46 -0.05 2.21
N VAL A 76 -0.57 0.61 1.70
CA VAL A 76 -0.49 1.20 0.36
C VAL A 76 0.60 2.26 0.31
N VAL A 77 0.67 3.14 1.29
CA VAL A 77 1.69 4.18 1.36
C VAL A 77 3.09 3.57 1.45
N LYS A 78 3.23 2.57 2.30
CA LYS A 78 4.52 1.87 2.48
C LYS A 78 5.02 1.26 1.17
N HIS A 79 4.16 0.56 0.46
CA HIS A 79 4.56 -0.08 -0.80
C HIS A 79 4.76 0.94 -1.92
N SER A 80 4.00 2.03 -1.91
CA SER A 80 4.22 3.12 -2.86
C SER A 80 5.57 3.77 -2.63
N ASP A 81 5.94 4.02 -1.38
CA ASP A 81 7.26 4.53 -1.02
C ASP A 81 8.37 3.60 -1.51
N ARG A 82 8.17 2.31 -1.31
CA ARG A 82 9.15 1.31 -1.73
C ARG A 82 9.33 1.33 -3.24
N GLN A 83 8.23 1.42 -3.99
CA GLN A 83 8.31 1.50 -5.45
C GLN A 83 9.00 2.77 -5.90
N LEU A 84 8.73 3.88 -5.25
CA LEU A 84 9.35 5.15 -5.60
C LEU A 84 10.86 5.10 -5.39
N ARG A 85 11.31 4.55 -4.27
CA ARG A 85 12.74 4.38 -3.99
C ARG A 85 13.41 3.45 -4.99
N LYS A 86 12.75 2.34 -5.31
CA LYS A 86 13.27 1.38 -6.27
C LYS A 86 13.42 2.00 -7.65
N THR A 87 12.44 2.77 -8.08
CA THR A 87 12.47 3.45 -9.37
C THR A 87 13.59 4.47 -9.43
N ARG A 88 13.80 5.23 -8.37
CA ARG A 88 14.89 6.19 -8.30
C ARG A 88 16.24 5.50 -8.44
N HIS A 89 16.43 4.37 -7.78
CA HIS A 89 17.67 3.61 -7.88
C HIS A 89 17.91 3.05 -9.27
N LEU A 90 16.84 2.67 -9.95
CA LEU A 90 16.94 2.09 -11.29
C LEU A 90 17.10 3.15 -12.39
N SER A 91 16.57 4.34 -12.19
CA SER A 91 16.53 5.38 -13.23
C SER A 91 17.65 6.40 -13.15
N LEU A 92 18.34 6.52 -12.01
CA LEU A 92 19.43 7.46 -11.83
C LEU A 92 20.77 6.74 -12.03
N ASP A 93 21.65 7.33 -12.86
CA ASP A 93 23.01 6.82 -12.96
C ASP A 93 23.84 7.32 -11.77
N PRO A 94 25.06 6.76 -11.56
CA PRO A 94 25.88 7.17 -10.41
C PRO A 94 26.20 8.65 -10.37
N GLU A 95 26.36 9.29 -11.53
CA GLU A 95 26.66 10.72 -11.57
C GLU A 95 25.46 11.54 -11.12
N GLU A 96 24.27 11.16 -11.55
CA GLU A 96 23.04 11.83 -11.15
C GLU A 96 22.81 11.69 -9.65
N ILE A 97 23.08 10.51 -9.10
CA ILE A 97 22.95 10.27 -7.67
C ILE A 97 23.92 11.16 -6.89
N GLN A 98 25.15 11.28 -7.36
CA GLN A 98 26.16 12.11 -6.71
C GLN A 98 25.84 13.61 -6.83
N ALA A 99 25.17 14.00 -7.89
CA ALA A 99 24.77 15.39 -8.11
C ALA A 99 23.54 15.79 -7.30
N MET A 100 22.87 14.85 -6.67
CA MET A 100 21.68 15.16 -5.88
C MET A 100 22.05 15.99 -4.67
N PRO A 101 21.26 17.04 -4.34
CA PRO A 101 21.54 17.87 -3.17
C PRO A 101 21.58 17.03 -1.90
N SER A 102 22.55 17.32 -1.06
CA SER A 102 22.72 16.60 0.19
C SER A 102 21.56 16.82 1.16
N GLY A 103 20.74 17.85 0.91
CA GLY A 103 19.56 18.12 1.72
C GLY A 103 18.35 17.28 1.36
N LEU A 104 18.44 16.48 0.30
CA LEU A 104 17.32 15.58 -0.03
C LEU A 104 17.18 14.53 1.06
N PRO A 105 15.93 14.21 1.45
CA PRO A 105 15.71 13.23 2.48
C PRO A 105 16.33 11.90 2.06
N ASN A 106 17.10 11.32 2.95
CA ASN A 106 17.55 9.95 2.76
C ASN A 106 16.36 9.04 3.01
N PRO A 107 15.96 8.22 2.03
CA PRO A 107 14.82 7.33 2.23
C PRO A 107 14.98 6.42 3.45
N GLU A 108 16.20 6.07 3.79
CA GLU A 108 16.44 5.22 4.95
C GLU A 108 16.30 5.98 6.26
N ALA A 109 16.36 7.29 6.24
CA ALA A 109 16.20 8.13 7.41
C ALA A 109 14.75 8.51 7.68
N LEU A 110 13.85 8.19 6.79
CA LEU A 110 12.43 8.54 6.92
C LEU A 110 11.63 7.43 7.57
#